data_2e5699d71694f63546946c7c59231e7c
#
_entry.id   2e5699d71694f63546946c7c59231e7c
#
_cell.length_a   1.000
_cell.length_b   1.000
_cell.length_c   1.000
_cell.angle_alpha   90.00
_cell.angle_beta   90.00
_cell.angle_gamma   90.00
#
_symmetry.space_group_name_H-M   'P 1'
#
loop_
_entity.id
_entity.type
_entity.pdbx_description
1 polymer ?
#
loop_
_entity_poly.entity_id
_entity_poly.type
_entity_poly.pdbx_seq_one_letter_code
_entity_poly.pdbx_strand_id
1 'polypeptide(L)'
;IFKIKAVQLAEKLLPAFNTPTGIPWAMVNLKSGVGRNWGWASAGSSILAEFGTLHMEFMHLSYLTGDLIYYKKVMHIRKLLQKMDRPNGLYPNYLNPRTGRWGQYHTSVGGLGDSFYEYLLKAWLMSDKTDHEARKMYDDAIEAIEKHLIKKSRGGKKEVLANKLKWFILLSYFFCHVTALKLGPESFKFDGAVEAVAVRQAEKYYILRPEVIETYWYLWRFTHDPRYRQWGWEAALAIEKYCRVSGGFSGVKDVYSSTPTHDDVQQSFFLAETLKYLYLLFSGDDLLPLEHWVFNTEAHPLPVLHLSNTTLSGNPAVR
;
A
#
# COMPACT_ATOMS: atom_id res chain seq x y z
N ILE A 1 -16.61 22.55 -3.79
CA ILE A 1 -17.58 21.47 -3.63
C ILE A 1 -16.92 20.21 -3.05
N PHE A 2 -15.74 19.78 -3.55
CA PHE A 2 -15.08 18.54 -3.13
C PHE A 2 -14.67 18.53 -1.65
N LYS A 3 -14.11 19.61 -1.12
CA LYS A 3 -13.80 19.75 0.31
C LYS A 3 -15.04 19.50 1.20
N ILE A 4 -16.19 20.07 0.84
CA ILE A 4 -17.45 19.87 1.59
C ILE A 4 -17.86 18.38 1.55
N LYS A 5 -17.76 17.74 0.39
CA LYS A 5 -18.11 16.32 0.24
C LYS A 5 -17.14 15.41 1.00
N ALA A 6 -15.85 15.73 1.02
CA ALA A 6 -14.86 15.02 1.81
C ALA A 6 -15.18 15.10 3.31
N VAL A 7 -15.52 16.28 3.84
CA VAL A 7 -15.95 16.45 5.22
C VAL A 7 -17.21 15.62 5.51
N GLN A 8 -18.24 15.74 4.66
CA GLN A 8 -19.50 14.97 4.82
C GLN A 8 -19.24 13.46 4.85
N LEU A 9 -18.34 12.96 4.00
CA LEU A 9 -17.97 11.55 4.01
C LEU A 9 -17.21 11.18 5.28
N ALA A 10 -16.21 11.96 5.65
CA ALA A 10 -15.42 11.73 6.86
C ALA A 10 -16.29 11.70 8.12
N GLU A 11 -17.27 12.60 8.26
CA GLU A 11 -18.25 12.58 9.35
C GLU A 11 -19.04 11.27 9.39
N LYS A 12 -19.37 10.70 8.22
CA LYS A 12 -20.05 9.39 8.13
C LYS A 12 -19.13 8.21 8.44
N LEU A 13 -17.83 8.39 8.31
CA LEU A 13 -16.81 7.37 8.63
C LEU A 13 -16.37 7.42 10.10
N LEU A 14 -16.42 8.59 10.77
CA LEU A 14 -16.02 8.75 12.17
C LEU A 14 -16.68 7.73 13.14
N PRO A 15 -17.93 7.31 12.98
CA PRO A 15 -18.53 6.27 13.83
C PRO A 15 -17.76 4.93 13.83
N ALA A 16 -16.99 4.63 12.77
CA ALA A 16 -16.15 3.42 12.76
C ALA A 16 -15.13 3.41 13.91
N PHE A 17 -14.69 4.58 14.39
CA PHE A 17 -13.72 4.72 15.49
C PHE A 17 -14.37 4.62 16.90
N ASN A 18 -15.69 4.45 16.99
CA ASN A 18 -16.41 4.28 18.27
C ASN A 18 -16.22 2.85 18.78
N THR A 19 -15.00 2.54 19.19
CA THR A 19 -14.59 1.28 19.78
C THR A 19 -13.88 1.56 21.11
N PRO A 20 -13.77 0.61 22.02
CA PRO A 20 -13.08 0.80 23.29
C PRO A 20 -11.62 1.25 23.14
N THR A 21 -10.96 0.86 22.04
CA THR A 21 -9.53 1.16 21.79
C THR A 21 -9.34 2.37 20.87
N GLY A 22 -10.39 2.82 20.17
CA GLY A 22 -10.27 3.81 19.10
C GLY A 22 -9.75 3.27 17.77
N ILE A 23 -9.41 1.97 17.68
CA ILE A 23 -9.13 1.29 16.41
C ILE A 23 -10.46 1.12 15.67
N PRO A 24 -10.57 1.56 14.40
CA PRO A 24 -11.85 1.52 13.70
C PRO A 24 -12.27 0.12 13.29
N TRP A 25 -13.59 -0.07 13.16
CA TRP A 25 -14.17 -1.19 12.46
C TRP A 25 -13.79 -1.15 10.97
N ALA A 26 -13.66 -2.33 10.35
CA ALA A 26 -13.38 -2.46 8.92
C ALA A 26 -14.48 -1.91 8.01
N MET A 27 -15.72 -2.02 8.45
CA MET A 27 -16.90 -1.56 7.73
C MET A 27 -17.78 -0.70 8.61
N VAL A 28 -18.38 0.33 8.04
CA VAL A 28 -19.38 1.16 8.71
C VAL A 28 -20.58 1.40 7.80
N ASN A 29 -21.77 1.25 8.34
CA ASN A 29 -22.98 1.63 7.63
C ASN A 29 -23.13 3.16 7.67
N LEU A 30 -23.00 3.83 6.53
CA LEU A 30 -22.99 5.29 6.42
C LEU A 30 -24.29 5.96 6.87
N LYS A 31 -25.41 5.21 6.91
CA LYS A 31 -26.71 5.72 7.37
C LYS A 31 -26.85 5.59 8.89
N SER A 32 -26.53 4.42 9.45
CA SER A 32 -26.75 4.12 10.86
C SER A 32 -25.53 4.34 11.76
N GLY A 33 -24.33 4.45 11.18
CA GLY A 33 -23.08 4.51 11.92
C GLY A 33 -22.64 3.17 12.54
N VAL A 34 -23.37 2.09 12.30
CA VAL A 34 -23.04 0.77 12.88
C VAL A 34 -21.80 0.19 12.19
N GLY A 35 -20.77 -0.06 13.00
CA GLY A 35 -19.51 -0.68 12.55
C GLY A 35 -19.48 -2.18 12.77
N ARG A 36 -18.76 -2.88 11.91
CA ARG A 36 -18.47 -4.32 12.03
C ARG A 36 -17.14 -4.68 11.37
N ASN A 37 -16.58 -5.82 11.76
CA ASN A 37 -15.42 -6.41 11.08
C ASN A 37 -15.84 -7.52 10.11
N TRP A 38 -14.89 -7.93 9.27
CA TRP A 38 -15.07 -9.06 8.37
C TRP A 38 -15.29 -10.34 9.15
N GLY A 39 -16.26 -11.17 8.77
CA GLY A 39 -16.55 -12.43 9.46
C GLY A 39 -15.39 -13.45 9.40
N TRP A 40 -14.52 -13.32 8.40
CA TRP A 40 -13.33 -14.15 8.22
C TRP A 40 -12.09 -13.63 8.99
N ALA A 41 -12.11 -12.37 9.45
CA ALA A 41 -10.99 -11.80 10.19
C ALA A 41 -10.86 -12.44 11.57
N SER A 42 -9.65 -12.84 11.93
CA SER A 42 -9.33 -13.55 13.17
C SER A 42 -9.86 -12.84 14.40
N ALA A 43 -10.61 -13.55 15.23
CA ALA A 43 -11.14 -13.10 16.52
C ALA A 43 -11.92 -11.76 16.46
N GLY A 44 -12.58 -11.46 15.33
CA GLY A 44 -13.30 -10.20 15.12
C GLY A 44 -12.38 -8.99 15.04
N SER A 45 -11.16 -9.18 14.59
CA SER A 45 -10.15 -8.14 14.46
C SER A 45 -10.38 -7.22 13.27
N SER A 46 -9.90 -5.97 13.39
CA SER A 46 -9.64 -5.07 12.28
C SER A 46 -8.30 -5.42 11.62
N ILE A 47 -8.13 -5.06 10.36
CA ILE A 47 -6.96 -5.42 9.54
C ILE A 47 -5.96 -4.27 9.54
N LEU A 48 -4.67 -4.59 9.71
CA LEU A 48 -3.59 -3.61 9.83
C LEU A 48 -3.53 -2.66 8.63
N ALA A 49 -3.61 -3.17 7.40
CA ALA A 49 -3.63 -2.35 6.18
C ALA A 49 -4.85 -1.44 6.11
N GLU A 50 -6.02 -1.85 6.65
CA GLU A 50 -7.22 -1.00 6.65
C GLU A 50 -7.10 0.16 7.65
N PHE A 51 -6.91 -0.14 8.94
CA PHE A 51 -6.88 0.91 9.95
C PHE A 51 -5.55 1.68 9.99
N GLY A 52 -4.47 1.10 9.51
CA GLY A 52 -3.16 1.73 9.43
C GLY A 52 -2.95 2.63 8.21
N THR A 53 -3.87 2.60 7.24
CA THR A 53 -3.77 3.32 5.96
C THR A 53 -4.85 4.40 5.83
N LEU A 54 -5.01 5.19 6.89
CA LEU A 54 -5.94 6.33 6.94
C LEU A 54 -5.22 7.66 7.19
N HIS A 55 -3.92 7.59 7.48
CA HIS A 55 -3.20 8.71 8.04
C HIS A 55 -3.12 9.89 7.09
N MET A 56 -2.76 9.67 5.84
CA MET A 56 -2.52 10.73 4.87
C MET A 56 -3.80 11.51 4.55
N GLU A 57 -4.90 10.81 4.29
CA GLU A 57 -6.19 11.40 3.96
C GLU A 57 -6.75 12.22 5.13
N PHE A 58 -6.71 11.66 6.34
CA PHE A 58 -7.24 12.33 7.53
C PHE A 58 -6.35 13.50 7.98
N MET A 59 -5.03 13.36 7.83
CA MET A 59 -4.09 14.46 8.05
C MET A 59 -4.37 15.62 7.08
N HIS A 60 -4.48 15.32 5.78
CA HIS A 60 -4.75 16.33 4.76
C HIS A 60 -6.12 16.98 4.95
N LEU A 61 -7.15 16.21 5.33
CA LEU A 61 -8.47 16.76 5.62
C LEU A 61 -8.43 17.72 6.82
N SER A 62 -7.72 17.37 7.89
CA SER A 62 -7.50 18.27 9.02
C SER A 62 -6.77 19.55 8.61
N TYR A 63 -5.73 19.42 7.77
CA TYR A 63 -5.02 20.58 7.23
C TYR A 63 -5.93 21.51 6.43
N LEU A 64 -6.76 20.96 5.54
CA LEU A 64 -7.68 21.74 4.70
C LEU A 64 -8.83 22.40 5.48
N THR A 65 -9.29 21.79 6.56
CA THR A 65 -10.47 22.23 7.31
C THR A 65 -10.13 23.06 8.55
N GLY A 66 -8.95 22.88 9.11
CA GLY A 66 -8.58 23.36 10.43
C GLY A 66 -9.16 22.51 11.58
N ASP A 67 -10.00 21.51 11.29
CA ASP A 67 -10.55 20.61 12.31
C ASP A 67 -9.57 19.46 12.59
N LEU A 68 -9.04 19.43 13.80
CA LEU A 68 -8.06 18.44 14.23
C LEU A 68 -8.68 17.08 14.58
N ILE A 69 -9.98 16.88 14.46
CA ILE A 69 -10.61 15.61 14.84
C ILE A 69 -10.06 14.45 14.01
N TYR A 70 -9.90 14.64 12.71
CA TYR A 70 -9.41 13.61 11.79
C TYR A 70 -7.96 13.25 12.11
N TYR A 71 -7.09 14.26 12.25
CA TYR A 71 -5.70 14.10 12.67
C TYR A 71 -5.58 13.33 14.00
N LYS A 72 -6.36 13.72 15.01
CA LYS A 72 -6.35 13.07 16.33
C LYS A 72 -6.70 11.58 16.24
N LYS A 73 -7.63 11.18 15.35
CA LYS A 73 -8.01 9.77 15.17
C LYS A 73 -6.83 8.94 14.66
N VAL A 74 -6.17 9.38 13.61
CA VAL A 74 -5.06 8.63 13.01
C VAL A 74 -3.79 8.68 13.87
N MET A 75 -3.52 9.78 14.55
CA MET A 75 -2.43 9.85 15.52
C MET A 75 -2.66 8.96 16.74
N HIS A 76 -3.91 8.80 17.17
CA HIS A 76 -4.24 7.84 18.23
C HIS A 76 -3.89 6.41 17.84
N ILE A 77 -4.27 5.97 16.62
CA ILE A 77 -3.91 4.66 16.07
C ILE A 77 -2.39 4.48 16.09
N ARG A 78 -1.63 5.45 15.56
CA ARG A 78 -0.17 5.38 15.49
C ARG A 78 0.46 5.23 16.88
N LYS A 79 0.06 6.07 17.84
CA LYS A 79 0.57 6.04 19.21
C LYS A 79 0.23 4.75 19.95
N LEU A 80 -0.93 4.16 19.64
CA LEU A 80 -1.31 2.86 20.16
C LEU A 80 -0.38 1.77 19.61
N LEU A 81 -0.20 1.71 18.30
CA LEU A 81 0.68 0.74 17.65
C LEU A 81 2.14 0.88 18.06
N GLN A 82 2.62 2.10 18.30
CA GLN A 82 3.98 2.35 18.78
C GLN A 82 4.25 1.72 20.14
N LYS A 83 3.23 1.72 21.03
CA LYS A 83 3.33 1.21 22.41
C LYS A 83 3.08 -0.30 22.51
N MET A 84 2.49 -0.91 21.50
CA MET A 84 2.16 -2.32 21.53
C MET A 84 3.41 -3.19 21.41
N ASP A 85 3.40 -4.33 22.10
CA ASP A 85 4.40 -5.37 21.87
C ASP A 85 4.30 -5.92 20.45
N ARG A 86 5.46 -6.08 19.81
CA ARG A 86 5.60 -6.51 18.43
C ARG A 86 6.47 -7.76 18.37
N PRO A 87 5.90 -8.93 18.16
CA PRO A 87 6.66 -10.16 18.05
C PRO A 87 7.78 -10.03 16.99
N ASN A 88 9.03 -10.21 17.40
CA ASN A 88 10.20 -10.02 16.54
C ASN A 88 10.31 -8.63 15.88
N GLY A 89 9.69 -7.59 16.46
CA GLY A 89 9.65 -6.25 15.85
C GLY A 89 8.63 -6.09 14.73
N LEU A 90 7.85 -7.13 14.41
CA LEU A 90 6.88 -7.15 13.30
C LEU A 90 5.47 -6.83 13.80
N TYR A 91 4.65 -6.22 12.94
CA TYR A 91 3.26 -5.91 13.21
C TYR A 91 2.36 -7.05 12.71
N PRO A 92 1.60 -7.75 13.60
CA PRO A 92 0.59 -8.70 13.15
C PRO A 92 -0.54 -8.02 12.38
N ASN A 93 -1.11 -8.74 11.40
CA ASN A 93 -2.12 -8.18 10.50
C ASN A 93 -3.49 -7.96 11.16
N TYR A 94 -3.74 -8.54 12.34
CA TYR A 94 -5.04 -8.55 12.99
C TYR A 94 -4.99 -7.93 14.37
N LEU A 95 -5.77 -6.86 14.60
CA LEU A 95 -5.89 -6.19 15.90
C LEU A 95 -7.34 -6.11 16.33
N ASN A 96 -7.67 -6.69 17.49
CA ASN A 96 -9.03 -6.65 18.00
C ASN A 96 -9.37 -5.25 18.53
N PRO A 97 -10.33 -4.52 17.95
CA PRO A 97 -10.64 -3.15 18.32
C PRO A 97 -11.35 -3.01 19.67
N ARG A 98 -11.86 -4.12 20.22
CA ARG A 98 -12.51 -4.13 21.54
C ARG A 98 -11.53 -4.32 22.67
N THR A 99 -10.52 -5.16 22.45
CA THR A 99 -9.58 -5.57 23.52
C THR A 99 -8.21 -4.93 23.40
N GLY A 100 -7.85 -4.39 22.24
CA GLY A 100 -6.50 -3.88 21.95
C GLY A 100 -5.44 -4.98 21.87
N ARG A 101 -5.82 -6.23 21.70
CA ARG A 101 -4.89 -7.35 21.58
C ARG A 101 -4.75 -7.80 20.14
N TRP A 102 -3.53 -8.21 19.79
CA TRP A 102 -3.33 -8.88 18.51
C TRP A 102 -4.20 -10.14 18.43
N GLY A 103 -4.78 -10.38 17.28
CA GLY A 103 -5.47 -11.63 16.96
C GLY A 103 -4.46 -12.72 16.61
N GLN A 104 -4.64 -13.36 15.45
CA GLN A 104 -3.66 -14.33 14.97
C GLN A 104 -2.32 -13.62 14.69
N TYR A 105 -1.22 -14.20 15.17
CA TYR A 105 0.14 -13.69 14.93
C TYR A 105 0.61 -14.02 13.50
N HIS A 106 -0.09 -13.47 12.54
CA HIS A 106 0.26 -13.55 11.12
C HIS A 106 0.74 -12.17 10.68
N THR A 107 1.94 -12.10 10.14
CA THR A 107 2.53 -10.87 9.59
C THR A 107 2.82 -11.06 8.11
N SER A 108 2.47 -10.08 7.31
CA SER A 108 2.76 -10.02 5.89
C SER A 108 3.15 -8.61 5.49
N VAL A 109 4.04 -8.50 4.52
CA VAL A 109 4.35 -7.24 3.80
C VAL A 109 3.60 -7.15 2.46
N GLY A 110 2.83 -8.17 2.13
CA GLY A 110 1.80 -8.17 1.10
C GLY A 110 0.42 -7.97 1.73
N GLY A 111 -0.64 -8.43 1.10
CA GLY A 111 -2.01 -8.23 1.51
C GLY A 111 -2.27 -8.35 3.01
N LEU A 112 -3.10 -7.48 3.55
CA LEU A 112 -3.48 -7.27 4.94
C LEU A 112 -2.49 -6.47 5.80
N GLY A 113 -1.25 -6.26 5.38
CA GLY A 113 -0.25 -5.50 6.13
C GLY A 113 0.51 -4.45 5.31
N ASP A 114 0.51 -4.56 3.99
CA ASP A 114 1.30 -3.83 2.98
C ASP A 114 1.30 -2.31 3.16
N SER A 115 0.18 -1.67 2.90
CA SER A 115 0.02 -0.22 2.89
C SER A 115 0.23 0.45 4.26
N PHE A 116 0.16 -0.30 5.36
CA PHE A 116 0.54 0.23 6.67
C PHE A 116 2.02 0.65 6.70
N TYR A 117 2.92 -0.22 6.22
CA TYR A 117 4.36 0.09 6.17
C TYR A 117 4.66 1.24 5.21
N GLU A 118 3.97 1.25 4.08
CA GLU A 118 4.01 2.34 3.11
C GLU A 118 3.65 3.68 3.77
N TYR A 119 2.54 3.73 4.53
CA TYR A 119 2.06 4.96 5.16
C TYR A 119 2.93 5.45 6.31
N LEU A 120 3.71 4.62 6.96
CA LEU A 120 4.71 5.09 7.92
C LEU A 120 5.76 5.98 7.24
N LEU A 121 6.26 5.56 6.07
CA LEU A 121 7.22 6.38 5.31
C LEU A 121 6.53 7.59 4.67
N LYS A 122 5.37 7.39 4.06
CA LYS A 122 4.64 8.46 3.35
C LYS A 122 4.13 9.54 4.30
N ALA A 123 3.77 9.22 5.53
CA ALA A 123 3.43 10.21 6.56
C ALA A 123 4.63 11.11 6.90
N TRP A 124 5.83 10.53 7.02
CA TRP A 124 7.05 11.31 7.20
C TRP A 124 7.33 12.22 6.00
N LEU A 125 7.18 11.71 4.76
CA LEU A 125 7.35 12.52 3.54
C LEU A 125 6.30 13.64 3.47
N MET A 126 5.03 13.33 3.72
CA MET A 126 3.93 14.29 3.69
C MET A 126 4.08 15.41 4.71
N SER A 127 4.71 15.14 5.85
CA SER A 127 5.01 16.14 6.89
C SER A 127 6.25 16.99 6.60
N ASP A 128 6.75 17.00 5.38
CA ASP A 128 8.04 17.61 5.03
C ASP A 128 9.20 17.08 5.90
N LYS A 129 9.20 15.77 6.09
CA LYS A 129 10.22 15.01 6.85
C LYS A 129 10.33 15.39 8.34
N THR A 130 9.29 15.98 8.92
CA THR A 130 9.28 16.39 10.34
C THR A 130 8.68 15.32 11.27
N ASP A 131 7.89 14.36 10.76
CA ASP A 131 7.32 13.27 11.55
C ASP A 131 8.35 12.17 11.83
N HIS A 132 9.30 12.46 12.72
CA HIS A 132 10.37 11.52 13.08
C HIS A 132 9.85 10.24 13.75
N GLU A 133 8.68 10.28 14.37
CA GLU A 133 8.05 9.10 14.97
C GLU A 133 7.64 8.08 13.88
N ALA A 134 6.97 8.55 12.82
CA ALA A 134 6.61 7.71 11.70
C ALA A 134 7.85 7.12 11.01
N ARG A 135 8.88 7.94 10.81
CA ARG A 135 10.15 7.51 10.23
C ARG A 135 10.83 6.43 11.06
N LYS A 136 10.89 6.62 12.39
CA LYS A 136 11.47 5.62 13.27
C LYS A 136 10.69 4.31 13.25
N MET A 137 9.36 4.36 13.31
CA MET A 137 8.52 3.16 13.23
C MET A 137 8.72 2.41 11.91
N TYR A 138 8.90 3.14 10.81
CA TYR A 138 9.23 2.57 9.50
C TYR A 138 10.60 1.88 9.52
N ASP A 139 11.64 2.56 9.96
CA ASP A 139 13.01 2.03 9.97
C ASP A 139 13.11 0.76 10.85
N ASP A 140 12.50 0.78 12.06
CA ASP A 140 12.43 -0.37 12.96
C ASP A 140 11.70 -1.56 12.30
N ALA A 141 10.61 -1.29 11.59
CA ALA A 141 9.82 -2.31 10.90
C ALA A 141 10.59 -2.92 9.71
N ILE A 142 11.27 -2.10 8.91
CA ILE A 142 12.08 -2.58 7.78
C ILE A 142 13.24 -3.45 8.27
N GLU A 143 13.92 -3.06 9.34
CA GLU A 143 14.97 -3.90 9.94
C GLU A 143 14.43 -5.27 10.37
N ALA A 144 13.26 -5.29 11.02
CA ALA A 144 12.60 -6.52 11.43
C ALA A 144 12.16 -7.39 10.23
N ILE A 145 11.62 -6.78 9.17
CA ILE A 145 11.25 -7.45 7.92
C ILE A 145 12.48 -8.06 7.26
N GLU A 146 13.57 -7.29 7.13
CA GLU A 146 14.83 -7.77 6.56
C GLU A 146 15.35 -9.00 7.31
N LYS A 147 15.29 -8.96 8.63
CA LYS A 147 15.80 -10.03 9.49
C LYS A 147 14.93 -11.29 9.50
N HIS A 148 13.61 -11.15 9.48
CA HIS A 148 12.70 -12.26 9.78
C HIS A 148 11.87 -12.75 8.61
N LEU A 149 11.57 -11.89 7.63
CA LEU A 149 10.71 -12.23 6.49
C LEU A 149 11.49 -12.47 5.19
N ILE A 150 12.73 -11.96 5.09
CA ILE A 150 13.55 -12.18 3.91
C ILE A 150 14.26 -13.52 4.00
N LYS A 151 14.10 -14.35 2.96
CA LYS A 151 14.78 -15.65 2.83
C LYS A 151 15.59 -15.69 1.55
N LYS A 152 16.80 -16.27 1.62
CA LYS A 152 17.62 -16.53 0.43
C LYS A 152 17.03 -17.70 -0.35
N SER A 153 16.94 -17.58 -1.69
CA SER A 153 16.63 -18.74 -2.53
C SER A 153 17.77 -19.74 -2.51
N ARG A 154 17.47 -21.03 -2.62
CA ARG A 154 18.50 -22.10 -2.61
C ARG A 154 19.33 -22.14 -3.89
N GLY A 155 18.92 -21.48 -4.96
CA GLY A 155 19.61 -21.46 -6.25
C GLY A 155 20.93 -20.68 -6.29
N GLY A 156 21.36 -20.06 -5.20
CA GLY A 156 22.71 -19.51 -5.02
C GLY A 156 23.17 -18.41 -5.97
N LYS A 157 22.35 -17.96 -6.90
CA LYS A 157 22.71 -16.92 -7.87
C LYS A 157 22.17 -15.57 -7.45
N LYS A 158 23.08 -14.82 -6.83
CA LYS A 158 23.03 -13.41 -6.43
C LYS A 158 22.46 -13.14 -5.05
N GLU A 159 23.36 -12.74 -4.20
CA GLU A 159 23.08 -11.88 -3.06
C GLU A 159 22.22 -10.69 -3.51
N VAL A 160 20.97 -10.73 -3.15
CA VAL A 160 20.11 -9.58 -3.24
C VAL A 160 20.22 -8.86 -1.92
N LEU A 161 21.38 -8.34 -1.69
CA LEU A 161 21.68 -7.49 -0.55
C LEU A 161 22.14 -6.12 -1.01
N ALA A 162 21.70 -5.17 -0.29
CA ALA A 162 22.11 -3.77 -0.23
C ALA A 162 21.28 -2.80 -1.08
N ASN A 163 20.15 -2.50 -0.57
CA ASN A 163 19.54 -1.19 -0.32
C ASN A 163 18.06 -1.38 -0.03
N LYS A 164 17.56 -0.77 1.03
CA LYS A 164 16.21 -0.94 1.60
C LYS A 164 15.03 -0.78 0.61
N LEU A 165 15.30 -0.27 -0.59
CA LEU A 165 14.35 -0.12 -1.69
C LEU A 165 14.40 -1.27 -2.72
N LYS A 166 15.49 -2.02 -2.82
CA LYS A 166 15.73 -3.01 -3.89
C LYS A 166 14.91 -4.30 -3.76
N TRP A 167 14.38 -4.63 -2.60
CA TRP A 167 13.73 -5.91 -2.35
C TRP A 167 12.37 -6.06 -3.00
N PHE A 168 11.54 -5.05 -2.88
CA PHE A 168 10.23 -5.02 -3.57
C PHE A 168 10.39 -5.12 -5.09
N ILE A 169 11.46 -4.55 -5.59
CA ILE A 169 11.80 -4.40 -6.98
C ILE A 169 12.28 -5.68 -7.63
N LEU A 170 13.24 -6.36 -6.99
CA LEU A 170 13.82 -7.57 -7.57
C LEU A 170 12.82 -8.72 -7.58
N LEU A 171 11.99 -8.82 -6.56
CA LEU A 171 10.87 -9.74 -6.52
C LEU A 171 9.91 -9.45 -7.66
N SER A 172 9.48 -8.23 -7.84
CA SER A 172 8.52 -7.84 -8.87
C SER A 172 9.04 -8.12 -10.30
N TYR A 173 10.30 -7.76 -10.59
CA TYR A 173 10.91 -8.01 -11.90
C TYR A 173 11.07 -9.51 -12.17
N PHE A 174 11.57 -10.27 -11.20
CA PHE A 174 11.81 -11.70 -11.36
C PHE A 174 10.51 -12.45 -11.68
N PHE A 175 9.40 -12.07 -11.05
CA PHE A 175 8.09 -12.70 -11.27
C PHE A 175 7.54 -12.49 -12.66
N CYS A 176 7.64 -11.29 -13.18
CA CYS A 176 7.17 -11.00 -14.52
C CYS A 176 7.94 -11.81 -15.59
N HIS A 177 9.18 -12.22 -15.31
CA HIS A 177 10.01 -12.93 -16.29
C HIS A 177 9.92 -14.45 -16.23
N VAL A 178 9.46 -15.03 -15.12
CA VAL A 178 9.34 -16.51 -14.99
C VAL A 178 7.98 -17.05 -15.43
N THR A 179 6.99 -16.19 -15.63
CA THR A 179 5.68 -16.61 -16.11
C THR A 179 5.60 -16.56 -17.63
N ALA A 180 4.70 -17.36 -18.24
CA ALA A 180 4.50 -17.37 -19.67
C ALA A 180 4.00 -16.03 -20.23
N LEU A 181 3.24 -15.28 -19.43
CA LEU A 181 2.67 -13.99 -19.82
C LEU A 181 3.57 -12.79 -19.48
N LYS A 182 4.65 -12.99 -18.78
CA LYS A 182 5.46 -11.88 -18.17
C LYS A 182 4.65 -10.99 -17.23
N LEU A 183 3.60 -11.54 -16.60
CA LEU A 183 2.78 -10.92 -15.56
C LEU A 183 2.90 -11.76 -14.30
N GLY A 184 3.00 -11.11 -13.13
CA GLY A 184 3.12 -11.79 -11.85
C GLY A 184 1.80 -12.42 -11.38
N PRO A 185 1.84 -13.62 -10.72
CA PRO A 185 0.66 -14.16 -10.06
C PRO A 185 0.31 -13.37 -8.81
N GLU A 186 -0.91 -13.52 -8.31
CA GLU A 186 -1.40 -12.83 -7.10
C GLU A 186 -0.55 -13.11 -5.86
N SER A 187 -0.07 -14.32 -5.71
CA SER A 187 0.85 -14.69 -4.65
C SER A 187 1.85 -15.74 -5.14
N PHE A 188 3.00 -15.80 -4.48
CA PHE A 188 4.04 -16.72 -4.85
C PHE A 188 4.88 -17.18 -3.67
N LYS A 189 5.56 -18.29 -3.84
CA LYS A 189 6.54 -18.84 -2.91
C LYS A 189 7.79 -19.31 -3.64
N PHE A 190 8.88 -19.40 -2.88
CA PHE A 190 10.06 -20.15 -3.31
C PHE A 190 9.96 -21.57 -2.74
N ASP A 191 9.96 -22.56 -3.61
CA ASP A 191 9.94 -23.97 -3.23
C ASP A 191 11.22 -24.66 -3.73
N GLY A 192 11.75 -25.61 -2.98
CA GLY A 192 13.11 -26.16 -3.02
C GLY A 192 13.76 -26.44 -4.38
N ALA A 193 13.01 -26.65 -5.45
CA ALA A 193 13.50 -26.88 -6.80
C ALA A 193 12.99 -25.85 -7.82
N VAL A 194 12.01 -25.03 -7.47
CA VAL A 194 11.36 -24.08 -8.38
C VAL A 194 11.30 -22.71 -7.73
N GLU A 195 11.80 -21.70 -8.41
CA GLU A 195 11.76 -20.33 -7.95
C GLU A 195 10.44 -19.67 -8.39
N ALA A 196 9.79 -18.96 -7.45
CA ALA A 196 8.67 -18.09 -7.73
C ALA A 196 7.43 -18.74 -8.38
N VAL A 197 6.88 -19.76 -7.74
CA VAL A 197 5.62 -20.36 -8.15
C VAL A 197 4.46 -19.82 -7.32
N ALA A 198 3.26 -19.75 -7.90
CA ALA A 198 2.05 -19.39 -7.18
C ALA A 198 1.87 -20.28 -5.94
N VAL A 199 1.50 -19.66 -4.80
CA VAL A 199 1.37 -20.38 -3.53
C VAL A 199 0.30 -21.46 -3.63
N ARG A 200 -0.81 -21.14 -4.30
CA ARG A 200 -1.95 -22.04 -4.53
C ARG A 200 -2.37 -21.98 -5.99
N GLN A 201 -3.00 -23.04 -6.47
CA GLN A 201 -3.54 -23.09 -7.82
C GLN A 201 -4.54 -21.94 -8.10
N ALA A 202 -5.32 -21.57 -7.09
CA ALA A 202 -6.29 -20.49 -7.19
C ALA A 202 -5.69 -19.08 -7.17
N GLU A 203 -4.37 -18.93 -7.05
CA GLU A 203 -3.66 -17.64 -6.95
C GLU A 203 -2.76 -17.38 -8.16
N LYS A 204 -2.96 -18.09 -9.23
CA LYS A 204 -2.23 -17.92 -10.50
C LYS A 204 -2.70 -16.76 -11.35
N TYR A 205 -3.74 -16.06 -10.92
CA TYR A 205 -4.34 -14.96 -11.66
C TYR A 205 -3.54 -13.66 -11.54
N TYR A 206 -3.77 -12.77 -12.49
CA TYR A 206 -3.35 -11.38 -12.48
C TYR A 206 -4.57 -10.49 -12.76
N ILE A 207 -4.88 -9.57 -11.87
CA ILE A 207 -6.05 -8.69 -11.94
C ILE A 207 -5.69 -7.23 -12.22
N LEU A 208 -4.72 -6.99 -13.07
CA LEU A 208 -4.29 -5.64 -13.49
C LEU A 208 -3.62 -4.82 -12.38
N ARG A 209 -3.01 -5.46 -11.39
CA ARG A 209 -2.38 -4.84 -10.22
C ARG A 209 -1.24 -3.88 -10.58
N PRO A 210 -1.13 -2.72 -9.85
CA PRO A 210 -0.17 -1.65 -10.16
C PRO A 210 1.21 -1.79 -9.50
N GLU A 211 1.36 -2.54 -8.40
CA GLU A 211 2.46 -2.41 -7.45
C GLU A 211 3.85 -2.64 -8.08
N VAL A 212 3.93 -3.50 -9.09
CA VAL A 212 5.14 -3.74 -9.87
C VAL A 212 5.54 -2.49 -10.67
N ILE A 213 4.56 -1.90 -11.34
CA ILE A 213 4.77 -0.72 -12.20
C ILE A 213 5.02 0.53 -11.34
N GLU A 214 4.31 0.67 -10.23
CA GLU A 214 4.58 1.69 -9.21
C GLU A 214 6.04 1.62 -8.77
N THR A 215 6.51 0.42 -8.46
CA THR A 215 7.91 0.19 -8.07
C THR A 215 8.89 0.62 -9.16
N TYR A 216 8.64 0.28 -10.43
CA TYR A 216 9.49 0.73 -11.53
C TYR A 216 9.52 2.24 -11.69
N TRP A 217 8.37 2.90 -11.50
CA TRP A 217 8.29 4.34 -11.56
C TRP A 217 9.09 5.02 -10.44
N TYR A 218 8.93 4.61 -9.17
CA TYR A 218 9.71 5.17 -8.06
C TYR A 218 11.21 4.98 -8.28
N LEU A 219 11.62 3.81 -8.75
CA LEU A 219 13.04 3.57 -8.99
C LEU A 219 13.59 4.37 -10.15
N TRP A 220 12.82 4.53 -11.20
CA TRP A 220 13.19 5.44 -12.26
C TRP A 220 13.38 6.86 -11.72
N ARG A 221 12.44 7.38 -10.97
CA ARG A 221 12.53 8.73 -10.37
C ARG A 221 13.74 8.91 -9.44
N PHE A 222 14.14 7.86 -8.71
CA PHE A 222 15.27 7.95 -7.79
C PHE A 222 16.63 7.67 -8.42
N THR A 223 16.72 6.99 -9.56
CA THR A 223 18.00 6.51 -10.11
C THR A 223 18.23 6.88 -11.56
N HIS A 224 17.20 7.16 -12.32
CA HIS A 224 17.22 7.34 -13.79
C HIS A 224 17.87 6.14 -14.51
N ASP A 225 17.87 4.96 -13.91
CA ASP A 225 18.37 3.75 -14.55
C ASP A 225 17.37 3.30 -15.63
N PRO A 226 17.77 3.27 -16.92
CA PRO A 226 16.87 3.00 -18.03
C PRO A 226 16.24 1.61 -17.99
N ARG A 227 16.78 0.68 -17.20
CA ARG A 227 16.21 -0.66 -17.01
C ARG A 227 14.77 -0.60 -16.50
N TYR A 228 14.44 0.36 -15.64
CA TYR A 228 13.09 0.45 -15.07
C TYR A 228 12.05 0.88 -16.11
N ARG A 229 12.40 1.76 -17.02
CA ARG A 229 11.56 2.09 -18.19
C ARG A 229 11.44 0.90 -19.15
N GLN A 230 12.54 0.19 -19.40
CA GLN A 230 12.51 -1.01 -20.22
C GLN A 230 11.54 -2.06 -19.64
N TRP A 231 11.62 -2.34 -18.35
CA TRP A 231 10.74 -3.28 -17.67
C TRP A 231 9.27 -2.82 -17.64
N GLY A 232 9.05 -1.53 -17.43
CA GLY A 232 7.70 -0.96 -17.53
C GLY A 232 7.10 -1.08 -18.92
N TRP A 233 7.92 -0.92 -19.97
CA TRP A 233 7.50 -1.12 -21.34
C TRP A 233 7.13 -2.58 -21.63
N GLU A 234 7.94 -3.51 -21.17
CA GLU A 234 7.65 -4.95 -21.30
C GLU A 234 6.34 -5.33 -20.59
N ALA A 235 6.11 -4.76 -19.39
CA ALA A 235 4.85 -4.95 -18.67
C ALA A 235 3.65 -4.35 -19.44
N ALA A 236 3.80 -3.17 -20.02
CA ALA A 236 2.76 -2.53 -20.84
C ALA A 236 2.41 -3.39 -22.07
N LEU A 237 3.42 -3.93 -22.76
CA LEU A 237 3.20 -4.84 -23.89
C LEU A 237 2.53 -6.15 -23.48
N ALA A 238 2.86 -6.67 -22.29
CA ALA A 238 2.23 -7.89 -21.76
C ALA A 238 0.75 -7.64 -21.41
N ILE A 239 0.44 -6.52 -20.77
CA ILE A 239 -0.94 -6.10 -20.46
C ILE A 239 -1.73 -5.91 -21.78
N GLU A 240 -1.16 -5.19 -22.75
CA GLU A 240 -1.79 -4.98 -24.06
C GLU A 240 -2.09 -6.30 -24.75
N LYS A 241 -1.15 -7.23 -24.78
CA LYS A 241 -1.27 -8.50 -25.49
C LYS A 241 -2.24 -9.47 -24.83
N TYR A 242 -2.24 -9.57 -23.50
CA TYR A 242 -2.91 -10.65 -22.79
C TYR A 242 -4.14 -10.21 -22.00
N CYS A 243 -4.26 -8.93 -21.69
CA CYS A 243 -5.37 -8.41 -20.89
C CYS A 243 -6.37 -7.58 -21.70
N ARG A 244 -6.06 -7.21 -22.96
CA ARG A 244 -6.98 -6.45 -23.80
C ARG A 244 -8.18 -7.30 -24.23
N VAL A 245 -9.36 -6.71 -24.12
CA VAL A 245 -10.64 -7.23 -24.57
C VAL A 245 -11.37 -6.18 -25.40
N SER A 246 -12.49 -6.54 -26.04
CA SER A 246 -13.24 -5.61 -26.91
C SER A 246 -13.71 -4.34 -26.20
N GLY A 247 -14.06 -4.43 -24.92
CA GLY A 247 -14.56 -3.32 -24.12
C GLY A 247 -13.51 -2.60 -23.25
N GLY A 248 -12.26 -3.00 -23.32
CA GLY A 248 -11.20 -2.45 -22.46
C GLY A 248 -10.14 -3.47 -22.09
N PHE A 249 -9.94 -3.71 -20.80
CA PHE A 249 -8.98 -4.67 -20.29
C PHE A 249 -9.63 -5.56 -19.23
N SER A 250 -9.14 -6.78 -19.12
CA SER A 250 -9.61 -7.75 -18.15
C SER A 250 -8.42 -8.43 -17.47
N GLY A 251 -8.59 -8.81 -16.23
CA GLY A 251 -7.67 -9.73 -15.56
C GLY A 251 -7.59 -11.07 -16.30
N VAL A 252 -6.56 -11.85 -16.01
CA VAL A 252 -6.33 -13.20 -16.53
C VAL A 252 -6.28 -14.22 -15.40
N LYS A 253 -6.85 -15.41 -15.61
CA LYS A 253 -7.00 -16.43 -14.57
C LYS A 253 -5.75 -17.24 -14.29
N ASP A 254 -4.82 -17.34 -15.26
CA ASP A 254 -3.58 -18.10 -15.10
C ASP A 254 -2.45 -17.48 -15.92
N VAL A 255 -1.46 -16.90 -15.22
CA VAL A 255 -0.28 -16.26 -15.84
C VAL A 255 0.75 -17.27 -16.38
N TYR A 256 0.60 -18.53 -16.06
CA TYR A 256 1.48 -19.60 -16.56
C TYR A 256 0.98 -20.23 -17.87
N SER A 257 -0.26 -19.92 -18.26
CA SER A 257 -0.84 -20.39 -19.54
C SER A 257 -0.45 -19.45 -20.67
N SER A 258 0.04 -19.99 -21.79
CA SER A 258 0.30 -19.19 -23.00
C SER A 258 -0.97 -18.68 -23.68
N THR A 259 -2.13 -19.28 -23.35
CA THR A 259 -3.47 -18.89 -23.83
C THR A 259 -4.38 -18.63 -22.63
N PRO A 260 -4.21 -17.48 -21.94
CA PRO A 260 -4.96 -17.22 -20.72
C PRO A 260 -6.44 -16.97 -21.00
N THR A 261 -7.27 -17.37 -20.05
CA THR A 261 -8.69 -17.00 -20.04
C THR A 261 -8.88 -15.74 -19.18
N HIS A 262 -9.77 -14.86 -19.62
CA HIS A 262 -10.12 -13.64 -18.92
C HIS A 262 -11.10 -13.92 -17.76
N ASP A 263 -11.07 -13.05 -16.74
CA ASP A 263 -12.03 -13.08 -15.62
C ASP A 263 -13.23 -12.16 -15.85
N ASP A 264 -13.20 -11.38 -16.95
CA ASP A 264 -14.22 -10.42 -17.35
C ASP A 264 -14.40 -9.25 -16.35
N VAL A 265 -13.32 -8.87 -15.65
CA VAL A 265 -13.32 -7.78 -14.70
C VAL A 265 -12.20 -6.79 -15.02
N GLN A 266 -12.55 -5.52 -15.19
CA GLN A 266 -11.60 -4.40 -15.17
C GLN A 266 -11.68 -3.71 -13.83
N GLN A 267 -10.66 -3.89 -13.03
CA GLN A 267 -10.56 -3.26 -11.70
C GLN A 267 -10.43 -1.73 -11.82
N SER A 268 -11.03 -0.99 -10.88
CA SER A 268 -10.97 0.48 -10.87
C SER A 268 -9.54 1.00 -10.76
N PHE A 269 -8.68 0.32 -10.02
CA PHE A 269 -7.27 0.68 -9.84
C PHE A 269 -6.45 0.52 -11.13
N PHE A 270 -6.94 -0.18 -12.15
CA PHE A 270 -6.22 -0.27 -13.43
C PHE A 270 -6.01 1.12 -14.05
N LEU A 271 -7.07 1.93 -14.12
CA LEU A 271 -6.97 3.30 -14.62
C LEU A 271 -6.34 4.24 -13.59
N ALA A 272 -6.78 4.11 -12.32
CA ALA A 272 -6.36 5.02 -11.26
C ALA A 272 -4.88 4.88 -10.90
N GLU A 273 -4.31 3.70 -11.05
CA GLU A 273 -2.96 3.36 -10.58
C GLU A 273 -2.08 2.79 -11.69
N THR A 274 -2.41 1.63 -12.25
CA THR A 274 -1.56 0.91 -13.22
C THR A 274 -1.23 1.77 -14.43
N LEU A 275 -2.23 2.35 -15.08
CA LEU A 275 -2.01 3.24 -16.23
C LEU A 275 -1.41 4.58 -15.82
N LYS A 276 -1.75 5.10 -14.63
CA LYS A 276 -1.15 6.34 -14.12
C LYS A 276 0.35 6.17 -13.90
N TYR A 277 0.78 5.09 -13.21
CA TYR A 277 2.20 4.84 -13.00
C TYR A 277 2.96 4.55 -14.29
N LEU A 278 2.34 3.85 -15.27
CA LEU A 278 2.92 3.72 -16.62
C LEU A 278 3.09 5.08 -17.28
N TYR A 279 2.08 5.93 -17.25
CA TYR A 279 2.14 7.27 -17.82
C TYR A 279 3.25 8.11 -17.17
N LEU A 280 3.32 8.11 -15.84
CA LEU A 280 4.33 8.84 -15.07
C LEU A 280 5.75 8.28 -15.28
N LEU A 281 5.89 6.98 -15.49
CA LEU A 281 7.18 6.33 -15.76
C LEU A 281 7.81 6.85 -17.06
N PHE A 282 6.99 7.16 -18.07
CA PHE A 282 7.45 7.66 -19.37
C PHE A 282 7.35 9.19 -19.51
N SER A 283 6.88 9.89 -18.47
CA SER A 283 6.83 11.35 -18.41
C SER A 283 8.13 11.96 -17.89
N GLY A 284 8.25 13.28 -17.98
CA GLY A 284 9.31 14.03 -17.32
C GLY A 284 9.15 14.10 -15.81
N ASP A 285 10.21 14.40 -15.08
CA ASP A 285 10.22 14.46 -13.62
C ASP A 285 9.49 15.68 -13.06
N ASP A 286 9.31 16.70 -13.89
CA ASP A 286 8.54 17.91 -13.61
C ASP A 286 7.03 17.63 -13.47
N LEU A 287 6.57 16.54 -14.05
CA LEU A 287 5.19 16.10 -13.84
C LEU A 287 5.05 15.43 -12.48
N LEU A 288 4.38 16.07 -11.53
CA LEU A 288 4.19 15.63 -10.15
C LEU A 288 5.54 15.29 -9.47
N PRO A 289 6.42 16.28 -9.27
CA PRO A 289 7.73 16.07 -8.65
C PRO A 289 7.58 15.58 -7.21
N LEU A 290 8.40 14.61 -6.82
CA LEU A 290 8.33 13.94 -5.51
C LEU A 290 8.72 14.84 -4.33
N GLU A 291 9.30 16.00 -4.59
CA GLU A 291 9.57 17.05 -3.59
C GLU A 291 8.29 17.75 -3.11
N HIS A 292 7.25 17.76 -3.96
CA HIS A 292 6.00 18.47 -3.69
C HIS A 292 4.79 17.54 -3.49
N TRP A 293 4.89 16.30 -3.95
CA TRP A 293 3.78 15.37 -3.97
C TRP A 293 4.13 14.02 -3.35
N VAL A 294 3.23 13.50 -2.55
CA VAL A 294 3.26 12.14 -2.03
C VAL A 294 2.01 11.42 -2.52
N PHE A 295 2.20 10.27 -3.15
CA PHE A 295 1.07 9.47 -3.64
C PHE A 295 0.53 8.62 -2.51
N ASN A 296 -0.79 8.60 -2.34
CA ASN A 296 -1.43 7.69 -1.40
C ASN A 296 -1.41 6.26 -1.94
N THR A 297 -2.00 5.30 -1.21
CA THR A 297 -1.98 3.88 -1.59
C THR A 297 -2.73 3.57 -2.88
N GLU A 298 -3.57 4.50 -3.38
CA GLU A 298 -4.29 4.39 -4.66
C GLU A 298 -3.79 5.40 -5.71
N ALA A 299 -2.52 5.79 -5.62
CA ALA A 299 -1.86 6.70 -6.56
C ALA A 299 -2.52 8.09 -6.69
N HIS A 300 -3.25 8.55 -5.68
CA HIS A 300 -3.73 9.92 -5.64
C HIS A 300 -2.66 10.84 -5.05
N PRO A 301 -2.20 11.87 -5.77
CA PRO A 301 -1.18 12.78 -5.27
C PRO A 301 -1.77 13.70 -4.20
N LEU A 302 -1.14 13.71 -3.02
CA LEU A 302 -1.38 14.65 -1.95
C LEU A 302 -0.17 15.57 -1.80
N PRO A 303 -0.35 16.86 -1.50
CA PRO A 303 0.78 17.78 -1.38
C PRO A 303 1.61 17.46 -0.14
N VAL A 304 2.91 17.70 -0.22
CA VAL A 304 3.78 17.78 0.97
C VAL A 304 3.32 18.98 1.79
N LEU A 305 3.07 18.74 3.08
CA LEU A 305 2.54 19.76 3.98
C LEU A 305 3.70 20.41 4.75
N HIS A 306 3.99 21.67 4.45
CA HIS A 306 4.93 22.47 5.23
C HIS A 306 4.27 22.88 6.55
N LEU A 307 4.27 21.96 7.52
CA LEU A 307 3.63 22.15 8.82
C LEU A 307 4.54 22.96 9.74
N SER A 308 4.25 24.24 9.94
CA SER A 308 4.85 24.97 11.07
C SER A 308 4.28 24.43 12.38
N ASN A 309 5.09 24.40 13.45
CA ASN A 309 4.68 23.95 14.80
C ASN A 309 3.41 24.67 15.33
N THR A 310 3.05 25.82 14.77
CA THR A 310 1.85 26.60 15.05
C THR A 310 0.58 26.03 14.41
N THR A 311 0.67 25.28 13.31
CA THR A 311 -0.50 24.78 12.57
C THR A 311 -1.16 23.58 13.26
N LEU A 312 -0.39 22.80 14.04
CA LEU A 312 -0.90 21.64 14.77
C LEU A 312 -1.28 21.95 16.21
N SER A 313 -0.97 23.14 16.72
CA SER A 313 -1.28 23.58 18.09
C SER A 313 -2.58 24.35 18.24
N GLY A 314 -3.41 24.40 17.20
CA GLY A 314 -4.79 24.90 17.33
C GLY A 314 -4.98 26.40 17.09
N ASN A 315 -4.07 27.06 16.37
CA ASN A 315 -4.32 28.43 15.89
C ASN A 315 -4.33 28.44 14.35
N PRO A 316 -5.47 28.68 13.68
CA PRO A 316 -5.51 28.75 12.24
C PRO A 316 -4.86 30.08 11.79
N ALA A 317 -3.65 30.02 11.30
CA ALA A 317 -3.15 31.07 10.41
C ALA A 317 -3.82 30.88 9.06
N VAL A 318 -5.00 31.48 8.91
CA VAL A 318 -5.65 31.69 7.62
C VAL A 318 -4.77 32.64 6.80
N ARG A 319 -4.27 32.17 5.68
CA ARG A 319 -4.06 32.98 4.46
C ARG A 319 -4.38 32.16 3.23
#